data_03335cabccb3c5a75780452d5b71a7c0
#
_entry.id   03335cabccb3c5a75780452d5b71a7c0
#
_cell.length_a   1.000
_cell.length_b   1.000
_cell.length_c   1.000
_cell.angle_alpha   90.00
_cell.angle_beta   90.00
_cell.angle_gamma   90.00
#
_symmetry.space_group_name_H-M   'P 1'
#
loop_
_entity.id
_entity.type
_entity.pdbx_description
1 polymer ?
#
loop_
_entity_poly.entity_id
_entity_poly.type
_entity_poly.pdbx_seq_one_letter_code
_entity_poly.pdbx_strand_id
1 'polypeptide(L)'
;MSDLGRVVVLAGGLSHERDVSLRSGRRVAEALRGVGVEVDVLDADSGLLPGLALDRPAAVFPLLHGAQGEDGAVRGVLELLRLPYVGATPAASRTAFDKPVARALVAAVGLAVPEGVVLPHSTFRELGAATLLDAIVARIGLPLVVKPARGGSALGCAVVRDPVDLPAAMVSCFAYGEDALVEGYVTGTEVAVSVVDTGSGPVALPAVEIVPDGGMYDYEARYTAGETEFFVPARLDPAATSAVADVAVRAHRVLGLRDVSRTDLIVDEAGRPWFLEANVAPGMTETSLLPQSVVAAGLDLGVLARDLLHLAVARSADVGGPAGPAG
;
A
#
# COMPACT_ATOMS: atom_id res chain seq x y z
N MET A 1 -3.50 -25.75 -18.66
CA MET A 1 -3.16 -24.36 -18.35
C MET A 1 -2.05 -23.96 -19.29
N SER A 2 -2.17 -22.87 -20.06
CA SER A 2 -1.11 -22.39 -20.94
C SER A 2 0.15 -22.10 -20.10
N ASP A 3 1.30 -22.50 -20.62
CA ASP A 3 2.59 -22.15 -20.03
C ASP A 3 2.70 -20.62 -19.97
N LEU A 4 2.94 -20.07 -18.78
CA LEU A 4 3.04 -18.61 -18.60
C LEU A 4 4.33 -18.05 -19.24
N GLY A 5 5.30 -18.93 -19.52
CA GLY A 5 6.64 -18.54 -19.91
C GLY A 5 7.43 -17.93 -18.75
N ARG A 6 8.63 -17.44 -19.05
CA ARG A 6 9.52 -16.80 -18.07
C ARG A 6 8.94 -15.48 -17.57
N VAL A 7 8.88 -15.30 -16.24
CA VAL A 7 8.44 -14.05 -15.59
C VAL A 7 9.58 -13.41 -14.80
N VAL A 8 9.45 -12.13 -14.53
CA VAL A 8 10.40 -11.39 -13.69
C VAL A 8 9.69 -10.90 -12.43
N VAL A 9 10.26 -11.22 -11.29
CA VAL A 9 9.98 -10.56 -10.01
C VAL A 9 10.95 -9.39 -9.87
N LEU A 10 10.42 -8.17 -9.78
CA LEU A 10 11.21 -6.97 -9.63
C LEU A 10 11.28 -6.60 -8.15
N ALA A 11 12.49 -6.59 -7.57
CA ALA A 11 12.73 -6.32 -6.16
C ALA A 11 13.99 -5.46 -5.97
N GLY A 12 14.21 -4.92 -4.77
CA GLY A 12 15.35 -4.06 -4.46
C GLY A 12 15.02 -2.58 -4.57
N GLY A 13 15.68 -1.86 -5.47
CA GLY A 13 15.54 -0.41 -5.61
C GLY A 13 16.37 0.37 -4.56
N LEU A 14 16.17 1.69 -4.47
CA LEU A 14 16.96 2.59 -3.63
C LEU A 14 16.20 3.12 -2.40
N SER A 15 15.00 2.62 -2.12
CA SER A 15 14.21 3.07 -0.97
C SER A 15 14.80 2.56 0.36
N HIS A 16 14.42 3.19 1.46
CA HIS A 16 14.73 2.71 2.82
C HIS A 16 14.18 1.30 3.08
N GLU A 17 13.21 0.84 2.27
CA GLU A 17 12.57 -0.48 2.37
C GLU A 17 13.19 -1.53 1.45
N ARG A 18 14.40 -1.27 0.91
CA ARG A 18 15.11 -2.17 0.00
C ARG A 18 15.19 -3.62 0.52
N ASP A 19 15.53 -3.80 1.79
CA ASP A 19 15.68 -5.14 2.39
C ASP A 19 14.35 -5.89 2.46
N VAL A 20 13.27 -5.18 2.74
CA VAL A 20 11.90 -5.72 2.73
C VAL A 20 11.53 -6.14 1.31
N SER A 21 11.86 -5.32 0.32
CA SER A 21 11.63 -5.60 -1.11
C SER A 21 12.37 -6.86 -1.55
N LEU A 22 13.66 -6.97 -1.24
CA LEU A 22 14.47 -8.14 -1.59
C LEU A 22 13.97 -9.43 -0.92
N ARG A 23 13.53 -9.37 0.34
CA ARG A 23 12.94 -10.52 1.03
C ARG A 23 11.59 -10.89 0.42
N SER A 24 10.72 -9.91 0.14
CA SER A 24 9.45 -10.10 -0.55
C SER A 24 9.66 -10.77 -1.92
N GLY A 25 10.61 -10.24 -2.70
CA GLY A 25 10.93 -10.76 -4.03
C GLY A 25 11.41 -12.20 -4.01
N ARG A 26 12.32 -12.55 -3.11
CA ARG A 26 12.79 -13.94 -2.93
C ARG A 26 11.65 -14.87 -2.60
N ARG A 27 10.82 -14.52 -1.61
CA ARG A 27 9.70 -15.35 -1.18
C ARG A 27 8.68 -15.61 -2.29
N VAL A 28 8.28 -14.56 -3.02
CA VAL A 28 7.33 -14.73 -4.13
C VAL A 28 7.94 -15.53 -5.27
N ALA A 29 9.23 -15.32 -5.59
CA ALA A 29 9.91 -16.11 -6.61
C ALA A 29 10.01 -17.61 -6.23
N GLU A 30 10.29 -17.91 -4.95
CA GLU A 30 10.29 -19.29 -4.45
C GLU A 30 8.89 -19.92 -4.51
N ALA A 31 7.87 -19.20 -4.11
CA ALA A 31 6.48 -19.65 -4.18
C ALA A 31 6.05 -19.91 -5.63
N LEU A 32 6.39 -19.04 -6.58
CA LEU A 32 6.12 -19.23 -8.00
C LEU A 32 6.85 -20.44 -8.60
N ARG A 33 8.14 -20.64 -8.23
CA ARG A 33 8.89 -21.84 -8.64
C ARG A 33 8.26 -23.12 -8.09
N GLY A 34 7.75 -23.07 -6.85
CA GLY A 34 7.02 -24.19 -6.23
C GLY A 34 5.77 -24.63 -6.99
N VAL A 35 5.16 -23.73 -7.77
CA VAL A 35 3.99 -24.03 -8.63
C VAL A 35 4.36 -24.15 -10.13
N GLY A 36 5.66 -24.32 -10.45
CA GLY A 36 6.14 -24.61 -11.78
C GLY A 36 6.29 -23.41 -12.71
N VAL A 37 6.38 -22.18 -12.19
CA VAL A 37 6.63 -20.97 -12.98
C VAL A 37 8.12 -20.71 -13.07
N GLU A 38 8.66 -20.44 -14.29
CA GLU A 38 10.02 -19.99 -14.49
C GLU A 38 10.17 -18.52 -14.08
N VAL A 39 11.05 -18.24 -13.11
CA VAL A 39 11.14 -16.92 -12.45
C VAL A 39 12.57 -16.45 -12.30
N ASP A 40 12.83 -15.24 -12.79
CA ASP A 40 14.02 -14.47 -12.46
C ASP A 40 13.68 -13.35 -11.45
N VAL A 41 14.66 -13.02 -10.62
CA VAL A 41 14.57 -11.86 -9.71
C VAL A 41 15.56 -10.81 -10.21
N LEU A 42 15.05 -9.63 -10.56
CA LEU A 42 15.86 -8.49 -11.01
C LEU A 42 15.76 -7.34 -10.01
N ASP A 43 16.87 -6.60 -9.88
CA ASP A 43 16.89 -5.36 -9.10
C ASP A 43 16.41 -4.19 -9.97
N ALA A 44 15.83 -3.18 -9.31
CA ALA A 44 15.47 -1.91 -9.95
C ALA A 44 16.68 -0.97 -9.97
N ASP A 45 17.68 -1.29 -10.78
CA ASP A 45 18.89 -0.51 -10.99
C ASP A 45 19.07 -0.11 -12.46
N SER A 46 20.23 0.47 -12.79
CA SER A 46 20.56 0.90 -14.18
C SER A 46 20.65 -0.24 -15.20
N GLY A 47 20.79 -1.49 -14.76
CA GLY A 47 20.81 -2.68 -15.61
C GLY A 47 19.43 -3.20 -15.97
N LEU A 48 18.37 -2.76 -15.28
CA LEU A 48 17.02 -3.29 -15.44
C LEU A 48 16.52 -3.15 -16.89
N LEU A 49 16.53 -1.94 -17.44
CA LEU A 49 15.96 -1.70 -18.78
C LEU A 49 16.73 -2.41 -19.89
N PRO A 50 18.07 -2.40 -19.92
CA PRO A 50 18.83 -3.23 -20.84
C PRO A 50 18.52 -4.73 -20.71
N GLY A 51 18.39 -5.24 -19.47
CA GLY A 51 18.06 -6.64 -19.21
C GLY A 51 16.69 -7.04 -19.74
N LEU A 52 15.67 -6.23 -19.47
CA LEU A 52 14.29 -6.45 -19.96
C LEU A 52 14.18 -6.33 -21.49
N ALA A 53 15.04 -5.51 -22.12
CA ALA A 53 15.08 -5.39 -23.58
C ALA A 53 15.79 -6.57 -24.25
N LEU A 54 16.84 -7.12 -23.61
CA LEU A 54 17.61 -8.24 -24.13
C LEU A 54 16.81 -9.55 -24.06
N ASP A 55 16.13 -9.77 -22.94
CA ASP A 55 15.35 -10.98 -22.68
C ASP A 55 14.00 -10.61 -22.07
N ARG A 56 13.02 -10.44 -22.97
CA ARG A 56 11.69 -9.94 -22.63
C ARG A 56 10.88 -10.99 -21.86
N PRO A 57 10.46 -10.70 -20.60
CA PRO A 57 9.61 -11.62 -19.84
C PRO A 57 8.16 -11.62 -20.35
N ALA A 58 7.43 -12.69 -20.07
CA ALA A 58 5.99 -12.76 -20.31
C ALA A 58 5.20 -11.77 -19.44
N ALA A 59 5.63 -11.58 -18.18
CA ALA A 59 5.07 -10.60 -17.26
C ALA A 59 6.07 -10.23 -16.16
N VAL A 60 5.80 -9.12 -15.49
CA VAL A 60 6.57 -8.61 -14.35
C VAL A 60 5.71 -8.58 -13.10
N PHE A 61 6.25 -9.03 -11.97
CA PHE A 61 5.66 -8.86 -10.65
C PHE A 61 6.49 -7.83 -9.86
N PRO A 62 6.08 -6.53 -9.81
CA PRO A 62 6.83 -5.52 -9.08
C PRO A 62 6.55 -5.64 -7.58
N LEU A 63 7.60 -5.89 -6.79
CA LEU A 63 7.60 -5.98 -5.33
C LEU A 63 8.54 -4.93 -4.72
N LEU A 64 8.54 -3.74 -5.31
CA LEU A 64 9.25 -2.57 -4.81
C LEU A 64 8.37 -1.86 -3.76
N HIS A 65 8.98 -1.43 -2.66
CA HIS A 65 8.31 -0.73 -1.58
C HIS A 65 8.80 0.71 -1.44
N GLY A 66 7.97 1.53 -0.77
CA GLY A 66 8.21 2.97 -0.64
C GLY A 66 7.93 3.74 -1.93
N ALA A 67 8.35 5.02 -1.98
CA ALA A 67 7.98 5.93 -3.06
C ALA A 67 8.24 5.33 -4.45
N GLN A 68 9.42 4.76 -4.69
CA GLN A 68 9.80 4.21 -5.99
C GLN A 68 8.93 3.04 -6.47
N GLY A 69 8.37 2.26 -5.54
CA GLY A 69 7.51 1.12 -5.85
C GLY A 69 6.02 1.47 -5.90
N GLU A 70 5.62 2.54 -5.21
CA GLU A 70 4.21 2.83 -4.92
C GLU A 70 3.69 4.08 -5.61
N ASP A 71 4.55 5.02 -6.03
CA ASP A 71 4.18 6.27 -6.71
C ASP A 71 3.74 6.09 -8.18
N GLY A 72 3.85 4.87 -8.72
CA GLY A 72 3.49 4.53 -10.09
C GLY A 72 4.59 4.77 -11.13
N ALA A 73 5.76 5.29 -10.77
CA ALA A 73 6.83 5.59 -11.73
C ALA A 73 7.34 4.32 -12.44
N VAL A 74 7.70 3.28 -11.69
CA VAL A 74 8.16 2.00 -12.27
C VAL A 74 7.07 1.34 -13.11
N ARG A 75 5.81 1.40 -12.68
CA ARG A 75 4.67 0.89 -13.46
C ARG A 75 4.51 1.63 -14.78
N GLY A 76 4.73 2.97 -14.79
CA GLY A 76 4.74 3.77 -16.01
C GLY A 76 5.85 3.36 -16.98
N VAL A 77 7.02 2.98 -16.47
CA VAL A 77 8.11 2.43 -17.29
C VAL A 77 7.71 1.08 -17.88
N LEU A 78 7.07 0.20 -17.11
CA LEU A 78 6.58 -1.09 -17.63
C LEU A 78 5.53 -0.91 -18.73
N GLU A 79 4.62 0.07 -18.58
CA GLU A 79 3.66 0.43 -19.64
C GLU A 79 4.35 0.97 -20.91
N LEU A 80 5.35 1.85 -20.74
CA LEU A 80 6.16 2.35 -21.86
C LEU A 80 6.83 1.20 -22.64
N LEU A 81 7.30 0.18 -21.93
CA LEU A 81 7.89 -1.04 -22.51
C LEU A 81 6.82 -2.02 -22.99
N ARG A 82 5.55 -1.75 -22.80
CA ARG A 82 4.42 -2.64 -23.08
C ARG A 82 4.59 -4.02 -22.44
N LEU A 83 5.14 -4.06 -21.22
CA LEU A 83 5.30 -5.28 -20.44
C LEU A 83 4.05 -5.50 -19.59
N PRO A 84 3.42 -6.70 -19.64
CA PRO A 84 2.39 -7.06 -18.68
C PRO A 84 2.95 -7.02 -17.26
N TYR A 85 2.18 -6.53 -16.30
CA TYR A 85 2.60 -6.50 -14.91
C TYR A 85 1.43 -6.65 -13.94
N VAL A 86 1.73 -7.16 -12.75
CA VAL A 86 0.80 -7.29 -11.63
C VAL A 86 0.73 -5.97 -10.86
N GLY A 87 -0.48 -5.61 -10.42
CA GLY A 87 -0.74 -4.46 -9.55
C GLY A 87 -1.39 -3.28 -10.27
N ALA A 88 -1.63 -2.22 -9.50
CA ALA A 88 -2.36 -1.03 -9.92
C ALA A 88 -1.68 -0.29 -11.09
N THR A 89 -2.47 0.46 -11.87
CA THR A 89 -1.95 1.32 -12.93
C THR A 89 -1.08 2.45 -12.35
N PRO A 90 -0.22 3.11 -13.17
CA PRO A 90 0.55 4.26 -12.69
C PRO A 90 -0.32 5.38 -12.11
N ALA A 91 -1.48 5.63 -12.70
CA ALA A 91 -2.42 6.65 -12.23
C ALA A 91 -3.04 6.27 -10.88
N ALA A 92 -3.57 5.05 -10.76
CA ALA A 92 -4.15 4.54 -9.52
C ALA A 92 -3.10 4.45 -8.39
N SER A 93 -1.86 4.07 -8.72
CA SER A 93 -0.76 4.06 -7.77
C SER A 93 -0.47 5.45 -7.20
N ARG A 94 -0.33 6.46 -8.06
CA ARG A 94 -0.18 7.87 -7.63
C ARG A 94 -1.33 8.33 -6.75
N THR A 95 -2.56 8.01 -7.13
CA THR A 95 -3.77 8.37 -6.37
C THR A 95 -3.78 7.76 -4.98
N ALA A 96 -3.44 6.48 -4.86
CA ALA A 96 -3.44 5.80 -3.56
C ALA A 96 -2.23 6.21 -2.69
N PHE A 97 -1.07 6.49 -3.30
CA PHE A 97 0.14 6.90 -2.59
C PHE A 97 0.02 8.32 -1.99
N ASP A 98 -0.82 9.18 -2.59
CA ASP A 98 -1.16 10.51 -2.07
C ASP A 98 -2.31 10.39 -1.06
N LYS A 99 -1.97 10.30 0.25
CA LYS A 99 -2.95 10.10 1.32
C LYS A 99 -4.10 11.13 1.30
N PRO A 100 -3.85 12.44 1.14
CA PRO A 100 -4.91 13.44 0.97
C PRO A 100 -5.88 13.13 -0.16
N VAL A 101 -5.36 12.79 -1.34
CA VAL A 101 -6.18 12.48 -2.52
C VAL A 101 -6.97 11.19 -2.29
N ALA A 102 -6.32 10.13 -1.81
CA ALA A 102 -6.98 8.87 -1.51
C ALA A 102 -8.12 9.05 -0.50
N ARG A 103 -7.87 9.79 0.60
CA ARG A 103 -8.89 10.09 1.62
C ARG A 103 -10.07 10.88 1.05
N ALA A 104 -9.81 11.87 0.20
CA ALA A 104 -10.88 12.65 -0.42
C ALA A 104 -11.80 11.79 -1.31
N LEU A 105 -11.22 10.90 -2.12
CA LEU A 105 -11.97 9.97 -2.96
C LEU A 105 -12.76 8.95 -2.14
N VAL A 106 -12.16 8.40 -1.11
CA VAL A 106 -12.79 7.44 -0.19
C VAL A 106 -13.94 8.11 0.58
N ALA A 107 -13.74 9.33 1.08
CA ALA A 107 -14.80 10.10 1.75
C ALA A 107 -15.96 10.46 0.81
N ALA A 108 -15.68 10.75 -0.47
CA ALA A 108 -16.71 11.08 -1.47
C ALA A 108 -17.70 9.94 -1.72
N VAL A 109 -17.32 8.68 -1.45
CA VAL A 109 -18.24 7.52 -1.52
C VAL A 109 -18.81 7.14 -0.16
N GLY A 110 -18.72 8.01 0.84
CA GLY A 110 -19.34 7.86 2.15
C GLY A 110 -18.58 6.95 3.12
N LEU A 111 -17.30 6.63 2.88
CA LEU A 111 -16.47 5.94 3.84
C LEU A 111 -15.91 6.92 4.88
N ALA A 112 -15.75 6.47 6.12
CA ALA A 112 -15.24 7.33 7.18
C ALA A 112 -13.73 7.53 7.03
N VAL A 113 -13.32 8.80 7.14
CA VAL A 113 -11.91 9.22 7.23
C VAL A 113 -11.75 10.16 8.42
N PRO A 114 -10.65 10.18 9.16
CA PRO A 114 -10.44 11.13 10.25
C PRO A 114 -10.51 12.56 9.72
N GLU A 115 -11.03 13.52 10.51
CA GLU A 115 -10.94 14.93 10.14
C GLU A 115 -9.47 15.34 10.07
N GLY A 116 -9.08 16.15 9.07
CA GLY A 116 -7.69 16.54 8.95
C GLY A 116 -7.46 17.64 7.93
N VAL A 117 -6.25 18.19 7.95
CA VAL A 117 -5.76 19.23 7.06
C VAL A 117 -4.41 18.82 6.46
N VAL A 118 -4.17 19.26 5.23
CA VAL A 118 -2.88 19.08 4.55
C VAL A 118 -2.24 20.42 4.38
N LEU A 119 -1.01 20.55 4.83
CA LEU A 119 -0.29 21.80 4.82
C LEU A 119 1.15 21.59 4.31
N PRO A 120 1.54 22.28 3.22
CA PRO A 120 2.92 22.29 2.77
C PRO A 120 3.81 23.05 3.74
N HIS A 121 5.09 22.67 3.80
CA HIS A 121 6.09 23.32 4.64
C HIS A 121 6.17 24.84 4.40
N SER A 122 6.01 25.29 3.15
CA SER A 122 6.03 26.71 2.79
C SER A 122 4.97 27.53 3.52
N THR A 123 3.78 26.97 3.74
CA THR A 123 2.67 27.66 4.43
C THR A 123 3.06 28.09 5.84
N PHE A 124 3.81 27.25 6.58
CA PHE A 124 4.25 27.60 7.94
C PHE A 124 5.25 28.74 7.95
N ARG A 125 6.11 28.81 6.94
CA ARG A 125 7.07 29.89 6.78
C ARG A 125 6.40 31.21 6.36
N GLU A 126 5.37 31.12 5.51
CA GLU A 126 4.70 32.31 4.95
C GLU A 126 3.66 32.92 5.90
N LEU A 127 2.89 32.08 6.60
CA LEU A 127 1.79 32.53 7.45
C LEU A 127 2.15 32.62 8.93
N GLY A 128 3.31 32.13 9.35
CA GLY A 128 3.73 32.07 10.74
C GLY A 128 3.32 30.76 11.44
N ALA A 129 4.31 29.99 11.88
CA ALA A 129 4.11 28.65 12.41
C ALA A 129 3.21 28.62 13.67
N ALA A 130 3.46 29.48 14.65
CA ALA A 130 2.75 29.45 15.92
C ALA A 130 1.22 29.58 15.75
N THR A 131 0.77 30.63 15.07
CA THR A 131 -0.67 30.88 14.84
C THR A 131 -1.34 29.76 14.05
N LEU A 132 -0.60 29.16 13.08
CA LEU A 132 -1.12 28.06 12.27
C LEU A 132 -1.27 26.79 13.08
N LEU A 133 -0.30 26.48 13.97
CA LEU A 133 -0.37 25.32 14.88
C LEU A 133 -1.51 25.48 15.89
N ASP A 134 -1.70 26.68 16.45
CA ASP A 134 -2.82 26.98 17.32
C ASP A 134 -4.18 26.76 16.62
N ALA A 135 -4.29 27.21 15.36
CA ALA A 135 -5.49 27.00 14.56
C ALA A 135 -5.78 25.52 14.27
N ILE A 136 -4.75 24.71 14.03
CA ILE A 136 -4.88 23.25 13.85
C ILE A 136 -5.45 22.62 15.12
N VAL A 137 -4.84 22.91 16.28
CA VAL A 137 -5.29 22.35 17.57
C VAL A 137 -6.72 22.81 17.88
N ALA A 138 -7.04 24.09 17.66
CA ALA A 138 -8.39 24.62 17.88
C ALA A 138 -9.45 23.96 17.00
N ARG A 139 -9.10 23.58 15.76
CA ARG A 139 -10.03 23.02 14.77
C ARG A 139 -10.23 21.51 14.91
N ILE A 140 -9.14 20.77 15.08
CA ILE A 140 -9.17 19.30 15.05
C ILE A 140 -9.24 18.73 16.47
N GLY A 141 -8.62 19.39 17.46
CA GLY A 141 -8.49 18.90 18.84
C GLY A 141 -7.27 17.97 19.00
N LEU A 142 -7.08 17.51 20.24
CA LEU A 142 -6.06 16.54 20.61
C LEU A 142 -6.71 15.23 21.07
N PRO A 143 -6.07 14.08 20.89
CA PRO A 143 -4.77 13.86 20.23
C PRO A 143 -4.83 14.03 18.71
N LEU A 144 -3.67 14.36 18.11
CA LEU A 144 -3.47 14.48 16.66
C LEU A 144 -2.49 13.42 16.15
N VAL A 145 -2.62 13.05 14.86
CA VAL A 145 -1.61 12.33 14.11
C VAL A 145 -1.02 13.29 13.07
N VAL A 146 0.30 13.42 13.09
CA VAL A 146 1.07 14.15 12.07
C VAL A 146 1.82 13.12 11.22
N LYS A 147 1.67 13.17 9.91
CA LYS A 147 2.35 12.24 9.00
C LYS A 147 2.62 12.88 7.64
N PRO A 148 3.66 12.44 6.90
CA PRO A 148 3.87 12.90 5.53
C PRO A 148 2.66 12.54 4.64
N ALA A 149 2.26 13.48 3.79
CA ALA A 149 1.17 13.28 2.83
C ALA A 149 1.47 12.11 1.86
N ARG A 150 2.74 11.90 1.55
CA ARG A 150 3.26 10.82 0.72
C ARG A 150 4.38 10.12 1.46
N GLY A 151 4.39 8.80 1.46
CA GLY A 151 5.39 8.00 2.17
C GLY A 151 4.80 6.69 2.67
N GLY A 152 5.70 5.78 3.08
CA GLY A 152 5.38 4.45 3.62
C GLY A 152 6.00 4.22 5.00
N SER A 153 5.73 3.03 5.57
CA SER A 153 6.35 2.51 6.79
C SER A 153 6.30 3.43 8.02
N ALA A 154 5.30 4.31 8.11
CA ALA A 154 5.12 5.28 9.20
C ALA A 154 6.32 6.21 9.46
N LEU A 155 7.23 6.36 8.50
CA LEU A 155 8.35 7.31 8.61
C LEU A 155 7.82 8.75 8.72
N GLY A 156 8.30 9.48 9.73
CA GLY A 156 7.85 10.84 10.01
C GLY A 156 6.43 10.94 10.58
N CYS A 157 5.82 9.82 10.98
CA CYS A 157 4.52 9.77 11.65
C CYS A 157 4.69 9.96 13.17
N ALA A 158 3.84 10.78 13.78
CA ALA A 158 3.84 11.03 15.22
C ALA A 158 2.42 11.22 15.75
N VAL A 159 2.16 10.71 16.96
CA VAL A 159 0.96 11.02 17.73
C VAL A 159 1.27 12.17 18.70
N VAL A 160 0.55 13.26 18.56
CA VAL A 160 0.69 14.47 19.38
C VAL A 160 -0.43 14.49 20.40
N ARG A 161 -0.10 14.43 21.69
CA ARG A 161 -1.04 14.46 22.81
C ARG A 161 -1.03 15.79 23.58
N ASP A 162 0.08 16.53 23.48
CA ASP A 162 0.26 17.85 24.07
C ASP A 162 0.59 18.85 22.94
N PRO A 163 -0.03 20.04 22.90
CA PRO A 163 0.25 21.06 21.88
C PRO A 163 1.73 21.44 21.81
N VAL A 164 2.48 21.32 22.91
CA VAL A 164 3.91 21.65 22.97
C VAL A 164 4.76 20.76 22.06
N ASP A 165 4.30 19.52 21.78
CA ASP A 165 5.01 18.55 20.94
C ASP A 165 4.74 18.73 19.44
N LEU A 166 3.68 19.48 19.10
CA LEU A 166 3.25 19.63 17.69
C LEU A 166 4.34 20.24 16.78
N PRO A 167 5.10 21.28 17.19
CA PRO A 167 6.17 21.82 16.39
C PRO A 167 7.26 20.77 16.05
N ALA A 168 7.65 19.96 17.03
CA ALA A 168 8.66 18.92 16.85
C ALA A 168 8.15 17.80 15.90
N ALA A 169 6.90 17.40 16.05
CA ALA A 169 6.24 16.44 15.15
C ALA A 169 6.19 16.94 13.71
N MET A 170 5.86 18.22 13.50
CA MET A 170 5.86 18.83 12.17
C MET A 170 7.25 18.87 11.55
N VAL A 171 8.29 19.23 12.29
CA VAL A 171 9.68 19.22 11.81
C VAL A 171 10.11 17.80 11.41
N SER A 172 9.79 16.80 12.23
CA SER A 172 10.07 15.40 11.92
C SER A 172 9.33 14.94 10.65
N CYS A 173 8.07 15.32 10.50
CA CYS A 173 7.27 15.01 9.33
C CYS A 173 7.89 15.59 8.04
N PHE A 174 8.30 16.86 8.07
CA PHE A 174 8.90 17.54 6.92
C PHE A 174 10.30 17.01 6.54
N ALA A 175 10.95 16.23 7.39
CA ALA A 175 12.18 15.53 7.03
C ALA A 175 11.93 14.40 6.00
N TYR A 176 10.68 13.92 5.88
CA TYR A 176 10.29 12.83 4.98
C TYR A 176 9.35 13.25 3.85
N GLY A 177 8.85 14.48 3.84
CA GLY A 177 7.95 14.97 2.79
C GLY A 177 7.72 16.47 2.86
N GLU A 178 7.33 17.08 1.74
CA GLU A 178 7.08 18.52 1.65
C GLU A 178 5.73 18.93 2.24
N ASP A 179 4.75 18.01 2.22
CA ASP A 179 3.40 18.22 2.71
C ASP A 179 3.13 17.35 3.94
N ALA A 180 2.63 17.96 5.01
CA ALA A 180 2.18 17.27 6.20
C ALA A 180 0.65 17.09 6.18
N LEU A 181 0.17 15.87 6.42
CA LEU A 181 -1.20 15.58 6.78
C LEU A 181 -1.31 15.55 8.30
N VAL A 182 -2.11 16.45 8.86
CA VAL A 182 -2.45 16.48 10.29
C VAL A 182 -3.92 16.06 10.43
N GLU A 183 -4.17 15.03 11.21
CA GLU A 183 -5.51 14.46 11.37
C GLU A 183 -5.84 14.13 12.83
N GLY A 184 -7.12 14.07 13.17
CA GLY A 184 -7.59 13.62 14.48
C GLY A 184 -7.18 12.17 14.73
N TYR A 185 -6.69 11.88 15.92
CA TYR A 185 -6.37 10.52 16.35
C TYR A 185 -7.66 9.73 16.56
N VAL A 186 -7.75 8.57 15.93
CA VAL A 186 -8.87 7.65 16.14
C VAL A 186 -8.42 6.56 17.11
N THR A 187 -9.15 6.42 18.22
CA THR A 187 -8.95 5.35 19.19
C THR A 187 -9.72 4.11 18.74
N GLY A 188 -9.08 2.94 18.75
CA GLY A 188 -9.71 1.69 18.36
C GLY A 188 -8.72 0.58 18.06
N THR A 189 -9.22 -0.47 17.42
CA THR A 189 -8.43 -1.62 16.99
C THR A 189 -7.84 -1.36 15.60
N GLU A 190 -6.51 -1.38 15.47
CA GLU A 190 -5.85 -1.25 14.18
C GLU A 190 -5.94 -2.57 13.41
N VAL A 191 -6.41 -2.51 12.16
CA VAL A 191 -6.56 -3.67 11.30
C VAL A 191 -6.09 -3.36 9.87
N ALA A 192 -5.49 -4.36 9.24
CA ALA A 192 -5.14 -4.34 7.82
C ALA A 192 -5.98 -5.36 7.07
N VAL A 193 -6.62 -4.92 6.00
CA VAL A 193 -7.44 -5.77 5.13
C VAL A 193 -6.82 -5.84 3.75
N SER A 194 -6.34 -7.01 3.38
CA SER A 194 -5.85 -7.27 2.02
C SER A 194 -7.01 -7.57 1.09
N VAL A 195 -6.96 -7.01 -0.12
CA VAL A 195 -7.93 -7.26 -1.20
C VAL A 195 -7.18 -7.89 -2.37
N VAL A 196 -7.73 -8.97 -2.91
CA VAL A 196 -7.22 -9.66 -4.10
C VAL A 196 -8.30 -9.72 -5.17
N ASP A 197 -7.90 -9.56 -6.44
CA ASP A 197 -8.77 -9.73 -7.61
C ASP A 197 -8.04 -10.57 -8.66
N THR A 198 -8.50 -11.80 -8.82
CA THR A 198 -7.99 -12.75 -9.82
C THR A 198 -8.85 -12.80 -11.08
N GLY A 199 -9.64 -11.75 -11.33
CA GLY A 199 -10.49 -11.62 -12.52
C GLY A 199 -11.98 -11.86 -12.29
N SER A 200 -12.37 -12.29 -11.07
CA SER A 200 -13.79 -12.47 -10.70
C SER A 200 -14.35 -11.28 -9.90
N GLY A 201 -13.56 -10.24 -9.73
CA GLY A 201 -13.84 -9.07 -8.90
C GLY A 201 -13.07 -9.09 -7.57
N PRO A 202 -12.88 -7.91 -6.97
CA PRO A 202 -12.10 -7.78 -5.74
C PRO A 202 -12.79 -8.42 -4.55
N VAL A 203 -12.02 -9.22 -3.79
CA VAL A 203 -12.44 -9.94 -2.59
C VAL A 203 -11.51 -9.56 -1.44
N ALA A 204 -12.08 -9.20 -0.29
CA ALA A 204 -11.33 -8.98 0.94
C ALA A 204 -10.92 -10.33 1.56
N LEU A 205 -9.65 -10.45 1.92
CA LEU A 205 -9.13 -11.57 2.70
C LEU A 205 -9.38 -11.33 4.20
N PRO A 206 -9.21 -12.35 5.06
CA PRO A 206 -9.33 -12.18 6.51
C PRO A 206 -8.47 -11.02 7.00
N ALA A 207 -9.08 -10.11 7.76
CA ALA A 207 -8.39 -8.96 8.33
C ALA A 207 -7.30 -9.40 9.33
N VAL A 208 -6.19 -8.68 9.35
CA VAL A 208 -5.13 -8.83 10.36
C VAL A 208 -5.28 -7.73 11.38
N GLU A 209 -5.45 -8.09 12.65
CA GLU A 209 -5.36 -7.15 13.77
C GLU A 209 -3.89 -6.94 14.14
N ILE A 210 -3.53 -5.68 14.37
CA ILE A 210 -2.17 -5.23 14.65
C ILE A 210 -2.12 -4.70 16.08
N VAL A 211 -1.32 -5.30 16.93
CA VAL A 211 -1.18 -4.94 18.34
C VAL A 211 0.29 -4.65 18.63
N PRO A 212 0.75 -3.40 18.45
CA PRO A 212 2.11 -3.03 18.76
C PRO A 212 2.30 -2.85 20.27
N ASP A 213 3.42 -3.33 20.83
CA ASP A 213 3.75 -3.19 22.25
C ASP A 213 3.89 -1.72 22.68
N GLY A 214 4.39 -0.86 21.80
CA GLY A 214 4.55 0.59 22.02
C GLY A 214 3.31 1.44 21.80
N GLY A 215 2.15 0.84 21.46
CA GLY A 215 0.88 1.53 21.21
C GLY A 215 0.79 2.27 19.88
N MET A 216 1.83 2.29 19.05
CA MET A 216 1.82 2.79 17.67
C MET A 216 2.57 1.84 16.75
N TYR A 217 1.95 1.50 15.61
CA TYR A 217 2.57 0.65 14.60
C TYR A 217 3.49 1.48 13.71
N ASP A 218 4.60 1.95 14.28
CA ASP A 218 5.64 2.74 13.63
C ASP A 218 6.66 1.88 12.86
N TYR A 219 7.75 2.48 12.41
CA TYR A 219 8.78 1.78 11.64
C TYR A 219 9.45 0.66 12.46
N GLU A 220 9.74 0.89 13.73
CA GLU A 220 10.39 -0.08 14.62
C GLU A 220 9.45 -1.25 14.89
N ALA A 221 8.19 -0.98 15.25
CA ALA A 221 7.16 -1.98 15.47
C ALA A 221 6.85 -2.85 14.22
N ARG A 222 7.07 -2.31 13.00
CA ARG A 222 6.85 -3.04 11.73
C ARG A 222 7.97 -4.02 11.40
N TYR A 223 9.22 -3.72 11.78
CA TYR A 223 10.39 -4.45 11.28
C TYR A 223 11.23 -5.11 12.37
N THR A 224 10.94 -4.86 13.65
CA THR A 224 11.57 -5.52 14.78
C THR A 224 10.75 -6.73 15.21
N ALA A 225 11.36 -7.91 15.21
CA ALA A 225 10.68 -9.13 15.60
C ALA A 225 10.27 -9.11 17.08
N GLY A 226 9.00 -9.39 17.36
CA GLY A 226 8.46 -9.48 18.72
C GLY A 226 7.86 -8.18 19.25
N GLU A 227 7.99 -7.04 18.55
CA GLU A 227 7.41 -5.76 18.98
C GLU A 227 5.96 -5.55 18.56
N THR A 228 5.41 -6.46 17.77
CA THR A 228 4.01 -6.43 17.35
C THR A 228 3.43 -7.82 17.34
N GLU A 229 2.29 -8.00 17.98
CA GLU A 229 1.46 -9.20 17.85
C GLU A 229 0.46 -9.03 16.71
N PHE A 230 0.22 -10.11 15.96
CA PHE A 230 -0.75 -10.16 14.89
C PHE A 230 -1.79 -11.25 15.14
N PHE A 231 -3.07 -10.90 14.99
CA PHE A 231 -4.15 -11.88 15.09
C PHE A 231 -4.86 -11.99 13.74
N VAL A 232 -4.92 -13.20 13.20
CA VAL A 232 -5.55 -13.49 11.90
C VAL A 232 -6.45 -14.70 12.00
N PRO A 233 -7.78 -14.56 11.81
CA PRO A 233 -8.49 -13.32 11.58
C PRO A 233 -8.46 -12.38 12.78
N ALA A 234 -8.65 -11.07 12.53
CA ALA A 234 -8.77 -10.04 13.56
C ALA A 234 -9.88 -10.40 14.57
N ARG A 235 -9.67 -10.04 15.85
CA ARG A 235 -10.60 -10.31 16.95
C ARG A 235 -11.75 -9.29 16.98
N LEU A 236 -12.44 -9.14 15.85
CA LEU A 236 -13.60 -8.29 15.69
C LEU A 236 -14.89 -9.10 15.79
N ASP A 237 -15.99 -8.45 16.18
CA ASP A 237 -17.30 -9.06 16.06
C ASP A 237 -17.70 -9.26 14.58
N PRO A 238 -18.74 -10.07 14.28
CA PRO A 238 -19.13 -10.36 12.89
C PRO A 238 -19.56 -9.12 12.10
N ALA A 239 -20.17 -8.11 12.73
CA ALA A 239 -20.61 -6.89 12.06
C ALA A 239 -19.42 -6.02 11.67
N ALA A 240 -18.48 -5.80 12.61
CA ALA A 240 -17.23 -5.08 12.36
C ALA A 240 -16.36 -5.81 11.32
N THR A 241 -16.26 -7.14 11.37
CA THR A 241 -15.55 -7.96 10.36
C THR A 241 -16.13 -7.73 8.96
N SER A 242 -17.46 -7.75 8.81
CA SER A 242 -18.11 -7.45 7.53
C SER A 242 -17.88 -6.01 7.09
N ALA A 243 -17.92 -5.06 8.02
CA ALA A 243 -17.74 -3.63 7.73
C ALA A 243 -16.32 -3.33 7.24
N VAL A 244 -15.28 -3.87 7.86
CA VAL A 244 -13.88 -3.66 7.40
C VAL A 244 -13.64 -4.27 6.01
N ALA A 245 -14.24 -5.44 5.72
CA ALA A 245 -14.17 -6.07 4.41
C ALA A 245 -14.85 -5.20 3.33
N ASP A 246 -16.07 -4.67 3.60
CA ASP A 246 -16.76 -3.75 2.69
C ASP A 246 -15.96 -2.49 2.42
N VAL A 247 -15.44 -1.85 3.47
CA VAL A 247 -14.62 -0.64 3.33
C VAL A 247 -13.39 -0.90 2.47
N ALA A 248 -12.66 -1.99 2.69
CA ALA A 248 -11.47 -2.33 1.92
C ALA A 248 -11.77 -2.56 0.43
N VAL A 249 -12.84 -3.31 0.12
CA VAL A 249 -13.26 -3.57 -1.28
C VAL A 249 -13.74 -2.27 -1.94
N ARG A 250 -14.47 -1.42 -1.24
CA ARG A 250 -14.93 -0.12 -1.78
C ARG A 250 -13.78 0.85 -1.99
N ALA A 251 -12.82 0.91 -1.05
CA ALA A 251 -11.60 1.70 -1.20
C ALA A 251 -10.78 1.21 -2.41
N HIS A 252 -10.59 -0.11 -2.55
CA HIS A 252 -9.92 -0.71 -3.70
C HIS A 252 -10.56 -0.25 -5.03
N ARG A 253 -11.89 -0.30 -5.12
CA ARG A 253 -12.63 0.11 -6.33
C ARG A 253 -12.57 1.60 -6.61
N VAL A 254 -12.81 2.45 -5.61
CA VAL A 254 -12.87 3.91 -5.82
C VAL A 254 -11.49 4.50 -6.15
N LEU A 255 -10.42 3.91 -5.63
CA LEU A 255 -9.05 4.29 -5.96
C LEU A 255 -8.56 3.69 -7.29
N GLY A 256 -9.39 2.91 -8.00
CA GLY A 256 -9.05 2.28 -9.26
C GLY A 256 -7.95 1.22 -9.16
N LEU A 257 -7.83 0.59 -7.98
CA LEU A 257 -6.84 -0.45 -7.76
C LEU A 257 -7.23 -1.74 -8.47
N ARG A 258 -6.26 -2.61 -8.71
CA ARG A 258 -6.45 -3.91 -9.31
C ARG A 258 -5.46 -4.93 -8.74
N ASP A 259 -5.76 -6.20 -8.97
CA ASP A 259 -4.94 -7.36 -8.61
C ASP A 259 -4.78 -7.53 -7.09
N VAL A 260 -4.05 -6.65 -6.44
CA VAL A 260 -3.77 -6.73 -5.00
C VAL A 260 -3.63 -5.34 -4.39
N SER A 261 -4.17 -5.17 -3.20
CA SER A 261 -3.95 -4.00 -2.35
C SER A 261 -4.11 -4.36 -0.88
N ARG A 262 -3.71 -3.46 0.01
CA ARG A 262 -4.00 -3.53 1.44
C ARG A 262 -4.59 -2.19 1.89
N THR A 263 -5.67 -2.25 2.65
CA THR A 263 -6.28 -1.07 3.27
C THR A 263 -6.05 -1.12 4.77
N ASP A 264 -5.48 -0.06 5.34
CA ASP A 264 -5.21 0.07 6.76
C ASP A 264 -6.32 0.90 7.40
N LEU A 265 -6.91 0.39 8.47
CA LEU A 265 -8.12 0.91 9.11
C LEU A 265 -7.95 0.94 10.64
N ILE A 266 -8.66 1.86 11.31
CA ILE A 266 -8.95 1.74 12.75
C ILE A 266 -10.45 1.43 12.91
N VAL A 267 -10.77 0.44 13.70
CA VAL A 267 -12.16 0.13 14.12
C VAL A 267 -12.38 0.72 15.49
N ASP A 268 -13.26 1.74 15.59
CA ASP A 268 -13.56 2.40 16.85
C ASP A 268 -14.43 1.53 17.78
N GLU A 269 -14.67 2.00 19.01
CA GLU A 269 -15.47 1.27 20.01
C GLU A 269 -16.93 1.01 19.57
N ALA A 270 -17.44 1.80 18.61
CA ALA A 270 -18.76 1.59 18.03
C ALA A 270 -18.74 0.56 16.86
N GLY A 271 -17.59 -0.03 16.55
CA GLY A 271 -17.42 -0.97 15.44
C GLY A 271 -17.33 -0.30 14.07
N ARG A 272 -17.15 1.04 14.02
CA ARG A 272 -17.05 1.78 12.76
C ARG A 272 -15.62 1.78 12.25
N PRO A 273 -15.36 1.32 10.99
CA PRO A 273 -14.06 1.41 10.36
C PRO A 273 -13.75 2.84 9.90
N TRP A 274 -12.53 3.30 10.19
CA TRP A 274 -11.97 4.56 9.73
C TRP A 274 -10.81 4.28 8.78
N PHE A 275 -10.91 4.77 7.55
CA PHE A 275 -9.86 4.59 6.54
C PHE A 275 -8.64 5.47 6.85
N LEU A 276 -7.45 4.86 6.89
CA LEU A 276 -6.17 5.54 7.08
C LEU A 276 -5.41 5.72 5.78
N GLU A 277 -5.18 4.61 5.08
CA GLU A 277 -4.45 4.58 3.79
C GLU A 277 -4.74 3.29 3.00
N ALA A 278 -4.39 3.30 1.72
CA ALA A 278 -4.36 2.12 0.86
C ALA A 278 -2.97 1.91 0.27
N ASN A 279 -2.44 0.70 0.41
CA ASN A 279 -1.13 0.30 -0.09
C ASN A 279 -1.28 -0.51 -1.38
N VAL A 280 -0.59 -0.09 -2.45
CA VAL A 280 -0.64 -0.69 -3.80
C VAL A 280 0.43 -1.76 -4.03
N ALA A 281 1.39 -1.89 -3.12
CA ALA A 281 2.47 -2.88 -3.15
C ALA A 281 2.70 -3.45 -1.74
N PRO A 282 1.72 -4.17 -1.18
CA PRO A 282 1.87 -4.72 0.17
C PRO A 282 3.05 -5.68 0.26
N GLY A 283 3.74 -5.66 1.40
CA GLY A 283 4.88 -6.54 1.67
C GLY A 283 4.51 -8.04 1.56
N MET A 284 5.49 -8.83 1.14
CA MET A 284 5.32 -10.28 0.92
C MET A 284 6.31 -11.12 1.74
N THR A 285 6.91 -10.55 2.79
CA THR A 285 7.79 -11.31 3.70
C THR A 285 6.98 -12.24 4.62
N GLU A 286 7.64 -13.07 5.41
CA GLU A 286 6.97 -13.99 6.34
C GLU A 286 6.10 -13.27 7.37
N THR A 287 6.52 -12.09 7.81
CA THR A 287 5.81 -11.27 8.79
C THR A 287 4.88 -10.24 8.16
N SER A 288 4.83 -10.16 6.83
CA SER A 288 3.94 -9.22 6.13
C SER A 288 2.47 -9.62 6.24
N LEU A 289 1.60 -8.63 6.30
CA LEU A 289 0.18 -8.81 6.61
C LEU A 289 -0.59 -9.53 5.50
N LEU A 290 -0.28 -9.25 4.21
CA LEU A 290 -0.97 -9.90 3.10
C LEU A 290 -0.71 -11.42 3.06
N PRO A 291 0.52 -11.95 3.15
CA PRO A 291 0.76 -13.38 3.23
C PRO A 291 0.06 -14.07 4.40
N GLN A 292 -0.05 -13.40 5.55
CA GLN A 292 -0.80 -13.93 6.69
C GLN A 292 -2.29 -14.08 6.36
N SER A 293 -2.90 -13.04 5.73
CA SER A 293 -4.29 -13.09 5.26
C SER A 293 -4.51 -14.19 4.20
N VAL A 294 -3.54 -14.40 3.29
CA VAL A 294 -3.58 -15.45 2.26
C VAL A 294 -3.63 -16.83 2.91
N VAL A 295 -2.77 -17.09 3.88
CA VAL A 295 -2.75 -18.36 4.64
C VAL A 295 -4.05 -18.55 5.43
N ALA A 296 -4.53 -17.52 6.11
CA ALA A 296 -5.78 -17.58 6.87
C ALA A 296 -7.01 -17.82 5.99
N ALA A 297 -6.97 -17.39 4.72
CA ALA A 297 -8.00 -17.71 3.72
C ALA A 297 -7.88 -19.13 3.14
N GLY A 298 -6.88 -19.92 3.53
CA GLY A 298 -6.61 -21.25 2.97
C GLY A 298 -6.05 -21.20 1.54
N LEU A 299 -5.50 -20.06 1.11
CA LEU A 299 -4.92 -19.88 -0.21
C LEU A 299 -3.41 -20.17 -0.20
N ASP A 300 -2.89 -20.58 -1.35
CA ASP A 300 -1.46 -20.72 -1.60
C ASP A 300 -0.90 -19.47 -2.27
N LEU A 301 0.19 -18.92 -1.75
CA LEU A 301 0.81 -17.70 -2.25
C LEU A 301 1.33 -17.86 -3.69
N GLY A 302 1.91 -19.00 -4.02
CA GLY A 302 2.43 -19.28 -5.36
C GLY A 302 1.32 -19.39 -6.40
N VAL A 303 0.21 -20.06 -6.02
CA VAL A 303 -0.99 -20.15 -6.85
C VAL A 303 -1.59 -18.76 -7.08
N LEU A 304 -1.76 -17.97 -6.02
CA LEU A 304 -2.27 -16.60 -6.13
C LEU A 304 -1.38 -15.73 -7.03
N ALA A 305 -0.07 -15.74 -6.80
CA ALA A 305 0.88 -14.96 -7.59
C ALA A 305 0.88 -15.37 -9.08
N ARG A 306 0.80 -16.68 -9.36
CA ARG A 306 0.67 -17.20 -10.72
C ARG A 306 -0.62 -16.73 -11.40
N ASP A 307 -1.75 -16.80 -10.70
CA ASP A 307 -3.05 -16.42 -11.25
C ASP A 307 -3.11 -14.92 -11.54
N LEU A 308 -2.49 -14.07 -10.68
CA LEU A 308 -2.32 -12.64 -10.95
C LEU A 308 -1.45 -12.35 -12.17
N LEU A 309 -0.38 -13.13 -12.38
CA LEU A 309 0.47 -13.02 -13.57
C LEU A 309 -0.29 -13.41 -14.84
N HIS A 310 -1.08 -14.48 -14.82
CA HIS A 310 -1.95 -14.84 -15.93
C HIS A 310 -2.94 -13.72 -16.27
N LEU A 311 -3.55 -13.11 -15.25
CA LEU A 311 -4.46 -11.99 -15.44
C LEU A 311 -3.74 -10.77 -16.06
N ALA A 312 -2.51 -10.49 -15.65
CA ALA A 312 -1.72 -9.41 -16.21
C ALA A 312 -1.41 -9.64 -17.71
N VAL A 313 -1.06 -10.86 -18.09
CA VAL A 313 -0.82 -11.24 -19.49
C VAL A 313 -2.10 -11.12 -20.32
N ALA A 314 -3.23 -11.63 -19.81
CA ALA A 314 -4.52 -11.56 -20.50
C ALA A 314 -4.95 -10.10 -20.79
N ARG A 315 -4.81 -9.20 -19.81
CA ARG A 315 -5.11 -7.78 -20.01
C ARG A 315 -4.27 -7.11 -21.09
N SER A 316 -3.01 -7.51 -21.24
CA SER A 316 -2.11 -6.93 -22.25
C SER A 316 -2.48 -7.40 -23.67
N ALA A 317 -3.01 -8.62 -23.81
CA ALA A 317 -3.48 -9.14 -25.09
C ALA A 317 -4.71 -8.37 -25.61
N ASP A 318 -5.62 -7.99 -24.68
CA ASP A 318 -6.85 -7.24 -25.03
C ASP A 318 -6.54 -5.80 -25.52
N VAL A 319 -5.47 -5.17 -25.00
CA VAL A 319 -5.05 -3.81 -25.42
C VAL A 319 -4.22 -3.83 -26.71
N GLY A 320 -3.64 -4.98 -27.07
CA GLY A 320 -2.77 -5.17 -28.23
C GLY A 320 -3.45 -5.64 -29.52
N GLY A 321 -4.77 -5.65 -29.58
CA GLY A 321 -5.54 -5.93 -30.81
C GLY A 321 -5.11 -4.99 -31.94
N PRO A 322 -4.97 -5.46 -33.22
CA PRO A 322 -4.39 -4.68 -34.30
C PRO A 322 -5.19 -3.39 -34.49
N ALA A 323 -4.51 -2.24 -34.36
CA ALA A 323 -5.01 -1.02 -34.92
C ALA A 323 -5.23 -1.31 -36.43
N GLY A 324 -6.49 -1.36 -36.85
CA GLY A 324 -6.83 -1.49 -38.27
C GLY A 324 -6.08 -0.43 -39.08
N PRO A 325 -5.70 -0.73 -40.33
CA PRO A 325 -4.99 0.23 -41.16
C PRO A 325 -5.79 1.51 -41.26
N ALA A 326 -5.20 2.62 -40.84
CA ALA A 326 -5.73 3.94 -41.10
C ALA A 326 -5.78 4.11 -42.60
N GLY A 327 -6.99 4.14 -43.16
CA GLY A 327 -7.27 4.49 -44.53
C GLY A 327 -7.11 6.00 -44.78
#